data_372abfbeda0b224ed10c080bd0cfcc91
#
_entry.id   372abfbeda0b224ed10c080bd0cfcc91
#
_cell.length_a   1.000
_cell.length_b   1.000
_cell.length_c   1.000
_cell.angle_alpha   90.00
_cell.angle_beta   90.00
_cell.angle_gamma   90.00
#
_symmetry.space_group_name_H-M   'P 1'
#
loop_
_entity.id
_entity.type
_entity.pdbx_description
1 polymer ?
#
loop_
_entity_poly.entity_id
_entity_poly.type
_entity_poly.pdbx_seq_one_letter_code
_entity_poly.pdbx_strand_id
1 'polypeptide(L)'
;MIKFIFKGILRDKSKSVIPLAVISVGVMVTVIMSGFLNGVFSDVINQNAKLDTGHVKIMSKPYFENKEQLPNDLALLEIQELIDSLNLNYPDLIWTPRIKFGGIMDVPDEEGNTKSQGPGIGLAIALQNSKSDELKRLQLSNSLRKGILPAQSGEILL
;
A
#
# COMPACT_ATOMS: atom_id res chain seq x y z
N MET A 1 49.39 -13.61 -19.87
CA MET A 1 49.38 -13.15 -18.46
C MET A 1 48.26 -13.79 -17.65
N ILE A 2 47.00 -13.69 -18.02
CA ILE A 2 45.83 -14.20 -17.27
C ILE A 2 45.92 -15.68 -16.99
N LYS A 3 46.31 -16.52 -17.96
CA LYS A 3 46.52 -17.99 -17.76
C LYS A 3 47.58 -18.33 -16.68
N PHE A 4 48.60 -17.48 -16.51
CA PHE A 4 49.66 -17.70 -15.53
C PHE A 4 49.15 -17.40 -14.11
N ILE A 5 48.36 -16.34 -13.97
CA ILE A 5 47.72 -15.93 -12.71
C ILE A 5 46.72 -17.03 -12.29
N PHE A 6 45.88 -17.51 -13.21
CA PHE A 6 44.94 -18.61 -12.95
C PHE A 6 45.64 -19.91 -12.50
N LYS A 7 46.74 -20.23 -13.11
CA LYS A 7 47.54 -21.43 -12.76
C LYS A 7 48.25 -21.30 -11.41
N GLY A 8 48.64 -20.06 -11.03
CA GLY A 8 49.19 -19.74 -9.71
C GLY A 8 48.14 -19.87 -8.60
N ILE A 9 46.94 -19.35 -8.83
CA ILE A 9 45.80 -19.44 -7.90
C ILE A 9 45.40 -20.92 -7.65
N LEU A 10 45.31 -21.71 -8.70
CA LEU A 10 44.92 -23.13 -8.61
C LEU A 10 46.00 -24.02 -7.97
N ARG A 11 47.27 -23.59 -8.00
CA ARG A 11 48.39 -24.38 -7.45
C ARG A 11 48.47 -24.33 -5.92
N ASP A 12 48.11 -23.18 -5.32
CA ASP A 12 48.16 -22.98 -3.86
C ASP A 12 46.74 -22.91 -3.28
N LYS A 13 46.05 -24.06 -3.32
CA LYS A 13 44.64 -24.19 -2.91
C LYS A 13 44.36 -23.68 -1.51
N SER A 14 45.29 -23.91 -0.58
CA SER A 14 45.11 -23.50 0.82
C SER A 14 45.05 -21.96 1.00
N LYS A 15 45.81 -21.21 0.19
CA LYS A 15 45.85 -19.74 0.29
C LYS A 15 44.80 -19.04 -0.57
N SER A 16 44.25 -19.73 -1.57
CA SER A 16 43.28 -19.15 -2.50
C SER A 16 41.83 -19.46 -2.13
N VAL A 17 41.54 -20.55 -1.44
CA VAL A 17 40.18 -20.98 -1.09
C VAL A 17 39.52 -20.02 -0.11
N ILE A 18 40.24 -19.56 0.90
CA ILE A 18 39.67 -18.66 1.92
C ILE A 18 39.24 -17.31 1.33
N PRO A 19 40.09 -16.56 0.59
CA PRO A 19 39.70 -15.34 -0.04
C PRO A 19 38.56 -15.52 -1.05
N LEU A 20 38.57 -16.59 -1.82
CA LEU A 20 37.52 -16.91 -2.80
C LEU A 20 36.17 -17.16 -2.08
N ALA A 21 36.18 -17.93 -1.00
CA ALA A 21 35.02 -18.22 -0.20
C ALA A 21 34.41 -16.93 0.40
N VAL A 22 35.26 -16.05 0.96
CA VAL A 22 34.82 -14.77 1.52
C VAL A 22 34.16 -13.89 0.46
N ILE A 23 34.80 -13.77 -0.71
CA ILE A 23 34.23 -12.97 -1.82
C ILE A 23 32.90 -13.59 -2.30
N SER A 24 32.85 -14.91 -2.47
CA SER A 24 31.65 -15.62 -2.91
C SER A 24 30.48 -15.41 -1.94
N VAL A 25 30.73 -15.55 -0.64
CA VAL A 25 29.72 -15.30 0.40
C VAL A 25 29.30 -13.83 0.40
N GLY A 26 30.25 -12.90 0.30
CA GLY A 26 29.95 -11.48 0.24
C GLY A 26 29.05 -11.12 -0.95
N VAL A 27 29.35 -11.61 -2.14
CA VAL A 27 28.52 -11.40 -3.34
C VAL A 27 27.14 -12.03 -3.15
N MET A 28 27.09 -13.27 -2.65
CA MET A 28 25.83 -13.97 -2.40
C MET A 28 24.92 -13.17 -1.44
N VAL A 29 25.45 -12.71 -0.32
CA VAL A 29 24.70 -11.89 0.65
C VAL A 29 24.21 -10.60 0.02
N THR A 30 25.07 -9.91 -0.75
CA THR A 30 24.70 -8.66 -1.44
C THR A 30 23.55 -8.86 -2.42
N VAL A 31 23.58 -9.92 -3.22
CA VAL A 31 22.51 -10.24 -4.19
C VAL A 31 21.20 -10.56 -3.48
N ILE A 32 21.24 -11.39 -2.43
CA ILE A 32 20.06 -11.73 -1.64
C ILE A 32 19.47 -10.49 -0.99
N MET A 33 20.31 -9.65 -0.36
CA MET A 33 19.85 -8.44 0.31
C MET A 33 19.26 -7.43 -0.68
N SER A 34 19.88 -7.27 -1.85
CA SER A 34 19.36 -6.39 -2.90
C SER A 34 17.98 -6.86 -3.40
N GLY A 35 17.82 -8.17 -3.64
CA GLY A 35 16.53 -8.74 -4.03
C GLY A 35 15.45 -8.57 -2.95
N PHE A 36 15.81 -8.83 -1.70
CA PHE A 36 14.92 -8.64 -0.56
C PHE A 36 14.45 -7.20 -0.41
N LEU A 37 15.38 -6.24 -0.42
CA LEU A 37 15.05 -4.81 -0.32
C LEU A 37 14.14 -4.35 -1.47
N ASN A 38 14.45 -4.73 -2.70
CA ASN A 38 13.59 -4.38 -3.85
C ASN A 38 12.19 -4.97 -3.71
N GLY A 39 12.05 -6.20 -3.23
CA GLY A 39 10.75 -6.81 -2.95
C GLY A 39 9.96 -6.05 -1.89
N VAL A 40 10.59 -5.78 -0.75
CA VAL A 40 9.93 -5.03 0.36
C VAL A 40 9.51 -3.63 -0.09
N PHE A 41 10.37 -2.88 -0.79
CA PHE A 41 10.00 -1.55 -1.28
C PHE A 41 8.87 -1.60 -2.30
N SER A 42 8.88 -2.56 -3.21
CA SER A 42 7.79 -2.74 -4.17
C SER A 42 6.46 -3.02 -3.46
N ASP A 43 6.46 -3.89 -2.47
CA ASP A 43 5.25 -4.22 -1.71
C ASP A 43 4.74 -3.03 -0.90
N VAL A 44 5.61 -2.28 -0.24
CA VAL A 44 5.23 -1.07 0.51
C VAL A 44 4.63 -0.01 -0.40
N ILE A 45 5.25 0.24 -1.56
CA ILE A 45 4.73 1.19 -2.55
C ILE A 45 3.36 0.74 -3.07
N ASN A 46 3.21 -0.55 -3.40
CA ASN A 46 1.96 -1.09 -3.91
C ASN A 46 0.84 -1.06 -2.84
N GLN A 47 1.15 -1.35 -1.59
CA GLN A 47 0.17 -1.28 -0.50
C GLN A 47 -0.27 0.16 -0.24
N ASN A 48 0.66 1.12 -0.20
CA ASN A 48 0.31 2.53 -0.07
C ASN A 48 -0.53 3.03 -1.25
N ALA A 49 -0.18 2.64 -2.48
CA ALA A 49 -0.95 3.00 -3.65
C ALA A 49 -2.36 2.39 -3.64
N LYS A 50 -2.54 1.19 -3.11
CA LYS A 50 -3.86 0.56 -2.99
C LYS A 50 -4.71 1.18 -1.88
N LEU A 51 -4.15 1.33 -0.69
CA LEU A 51 -4.93 1.64 0.52
C LEU A 51 -5.02 3.14 0.81
N ASP A 52 -3.99 3.93 0.48
CA ASP A 52 -3.94 5.35 0.87
C ASP A 52 -4.04 6.32 -0.31
N THR A 53 -2.99 6.39 -1.10
CA THR A 53 -2.81 7.52 -2.02
C THR A 53 -3.30 7.27 -3.43
N GLY A 54 -3.45 6.01 -3.85
CA GLY A 54 -3.48 5.70 -5.28
C GLY A 54 -2.12 6.00 -5.94
N HIS A 55 -2.05 5.92 -7.25
CA HIS A 55 -0.88 6.38 -8.00
C HIS A 55 -0.87 7.91 -8.18
N VAL A 56 -2.08 8.49 -8.22
CA VAL A 56 -2.32 9.95 -8.27
C VAL A 56 -3.46 10.27 -7.32
N LYS A 57 -3.36 11.36 -6.59
CA LYS A 57 -4.40 11.85 -5.69
C LYS A 57 -4.71 13.30 -5.99
N ILE A 58 -6.00 13.59 -6.16
CA ILE A 58 -6.51 14.95 -6.36
C ILE A 58 -7.22 15.37 -5.09
N MET A 59 -6.93 16.56 -4.62
CA MET A 59 -7.56 17.16 -3.44
C MET A 59 -7.57 18.68 -3.56
N SER A 60 -8.39 19.35 -2.78
CA SER A 60 -8.36 20.81 -2.68
C SER A 60 -7.04 21.28 -2.04
N LYS A 61 -6.60 22.51 -2.38
CA LYS A 61 -5.40 23.09 -1.78
C LYS A 61 -5.54 23.23 -0.25
N PRO A 62 -6.65 23.74 0.31
CA PRO A 62 -6.83 23.81 1.75
C PRO A 62 -6.79 22.44 2.44
N TYR A 63 -7.37 21.40 1.81
CA TYR A 63 -7.28 20.03 2.33
C TYR A 63 -5.83 19.55 2.36
N PHE A 64 -5.06 19.82 1.32
CA PHE A 64 -3.65 19.41 1.24
C PHE A 64 -2.79 20.04 2.34
N GLU A 65 -3.02 21.31 2.62
CA GLU A 65 -2.29 22.04 3.67
C GLU A 65 -2.57 21.51 5.07
N ASN A 66 -3.76 20.93 5.30
CA ASN A 66 -4.21 20.43 6.60
C ASN A 66 -4.46 18.91 6.62
N LYS A 67 -3.91 18.16 5.67
CA LYS A 67 -4.21 16.73 5.43
C LYS A 67 -4.05 15.81 6.64
N GLU A 68 -3.18 16.18 7.58
CA GLU A 68 -2.93 15.41 8.80
C GLU A 68 -4.14 15.40 9.76
N GLN A 69 -4.99 16.41 9.65
CA GLN A 69 -6.20 16.57 10.49
C GLN A 69 -7.44 15.95 9.85
N LEU A 70 -7.34 15.47 8.60
CA LEU A 70 -8.45 14.93 7.81
C LEU A 70 -9.67 15.85 7.77
N PRO A 71 -9.53 17.13 7.36
CA PRO A 71 -10.59 18.12 7.43
C PRO A 71 -11.62 17.89 6.31
N ASN A 72 -12.63 17.08 6.57
CA ASN A 72 -13.63 16.70 5.55
C ASN A 72 -14.49 17.87 5.05
N ASP A 73 -14.58 18.95 5.82
CA ASP A 73 -15.19 20.23 5.43
C ASP A 73 -14.42 20.94 4.30
N LEU A 74 -13.14 20.65 4.13
CA LEU A 74 -12.30 21.18 3.05
C LEU A 74 -12.15 20.20 1.87
N ALA A 75 -12.89 19.10 1.87
CA ALA A 75 -12.88 18.12 0.80
C ALA A 75 -13.47 18.68 -0.50
N LEU A 76 -13.22 17.98 -1.62
CA LEU A 76 -13.84 18.31 -2.89
C LEU A 76 -15.34 17.98 -2.86
N LEU A 77 -16.18 18.95 -3.17
CA LEU A 77 -17.61 18.78 -3.33
C LEU A 77 -17.96 18.52 -4.80
N GLU A 78 -19.17 18.01 -5.07
CA GLU A 78 -19.70 17.78 -6.42
C GLU A 78 -18.74 17.01 -7.35
N ILE A 79 -18.13 15.97 -6.77
CA ILE A 79 -17.01 15.24 -7.36
C ILE A 79 -17.37 14.51 -8.66
N GLN A 80 -18.67 14.31 -8.98
CA GLN A 80 -19.09 13.56 -10.15
C GLN A 80 -18.67 14.25 -11.45
N GLU A 81 -18.88 15.54 -11.58
CA GLU A 81 -18.47 16.31 -12.77
C GLU A 81 -16.94 16.28 -12.96
N LEU A 82 -16.20 16.36 -11.86
CA LEU A 82 -14.75 16.22 -11.90
C LEU A 82 -14.32 14.83 -12.39
N ILE A 83 -14.93 13.76 -11.89
CA ILE A 83 -14.65 12.40 -12.30
C ILE A 83 -14.95 12.20 -13.79
N ASP A 84 -16.07 12.71 -14.27
CA ASP A 84 -16.47 12.62 -15.68
C ASP A 84 -15.46 13.36 -16.59
N SER A 85 -15.03 14.55 -16.20
CA SER A 85 -13.98 15.30 -16.89
C SER A 85 -12.64 14.56 -16.89
N LEU A 86 -12.26 13.96 -15.77
CA LEU A 86 -11.02 13.19 -15.65
C LEU A 86 -11.05 11.91 -16.49
N ASN A 87 -12.17 11.22 -16.53
CA ASN A 87 -12.35 10.03 -17.38
C ASN A 87 -12.25 10.35 -18.88
N LEU A 88 -12.69 11.55 -19.28
CA LEU A 88 -12.58 12.03 -20.67
C LEU A 88 -11.13 12.35 -21.04
N ASN A 89 -10.42 13.05 -20.17
CA ASN A 89 -9.07 13.51 -20.43
C ASN A 89 -7.99 12.43 -20.19
N TYR A 90 -8.25 11.49 -19.29
CA TYR A 90 -7.32 10.43 -18.87
C TYR A 90 -8.01 9.06 -18.83
N PRO A 91 -8.38 8.50 -19.99
CA PRO A 91 -9.17 7.26 -20.07
C PRO A 91 -8.41 6.02 -19.56
N ASP A 92 -7.08 6.07 -19.53
CA ASP A 92 -6.22 4.98 -19.04
C ASP A 92 -6.15 4.92 -17.51
N LEU A 93 -6.67 5.94 -16.80
CA LEU A 93 -6.69 5.99 -15.35
C LEU A 93 -8.08 5.64 -14.81
N ILE A 94 -8.09 4.97 -13.67
CA ILE A 94 -9.32 4.66 -12.94
C ILE A 94 -9.43 5.64 -11.77
N TRP A 95 -10.46 6.46 -11.79
CA TRP A 95 -10.73 7.47 -10.77
C TRP A 95 -11.77 6.97 -9.78
N THR A 96 -11.45 7.02 -8.50
CA THR A 96 -12.31 6.54 -7.41
C THR A 96 -12.37 7.57 -6.29
N PRO A 97 -13.57 8.01 -5.89
CA PRO A 97 -13.72 8.87 -4.74
C PRO A 97 -13.50 8.08 -3.45
N ARG A 98 -12.79 8.68 -2.51
CA ARG A 98 -12.56 8.14 -1.17
C ARG A 98 -12.66 9.23 -0.14
N ILE A 99 -13.24 8.93 1.00
CA ILE A 99 -13.29 9.82 2.15
C ILE A 99 -12.55 9.14 3.30
N LYS A 100 -11.53 9.81 3.82
CA LYS A 100 -10.87 9.42 5.07
C LYS A 100 -11.44 10.23 6.21
N PHE A 101 -11.71 9.59 7.31
CA PHE A 101 -12.18 10.25 8.52
C PHE A 101 -11.53 9.61 9.74
N GLY A 102 -11.28 10.45 10.75
CA GLY A 102 -10.84 10.01 12.07
C GLY A 102 -12.01 10.03 13.04
N GLY A 103 -11.99 9.15 14.01
CA GLY A 103 -13.00 9.09 15.04
C GLY A 103 -12.58 8.23 16.23
N ILE A 104 -13.44 8.18 17.21
CA ILE A 104 -13.32 7.26 18.35
C ILE A 104 -14.25 6.09 18.07
N MET A 105 -13.68 4.88 18.07
CA MET A 105 -14.47 3.66 18.03
C MET A 105 -14.81 3.26 19.46
N ASP A 106 -16.08 3.02 19.68
CA ASP A 106 -16.61 2.52 20.95
C ASP A 106 -17.13 1.10 20.77
N VAL A 107 -16.67 0.21 21.64
CA VAL A 107 -17.15 -1.17 21.71
C VAL A 107 -18.06 -1.28 22.92
N PRO A 108 -19.38 -1.44 22.72
CA PRO A 108 -20.32 -1.57 23.81
C PRO A 108 -20.22 -2.96 24.49
N ASP A 109 -20.60 -3.03 25.75
CA ASP A 109 -20.90 -4.27 26.45
C ASP A 109 -22.32 -4.77 26.12
N GLU A 110 -22.73 -5.85 26.75
CA GLU A 110 -24.08 -6.46 26.58
C GLU A 110 -25.23 -5.53 27.05
N GLU A 111 -24.91 -4.55 27.89
CA GLU A 111 -25.85 -3.58 28.47
C GLU A 111 -25.87 -2.25 27.70
N GLY A 112 -24.99 -2.10 26.69
CA GLY A 112 -24.87 -0.91 25.87
C GLY A 112 -23.95 0.18 26.42
N ASN A 113 -23.23 -0.10 27.52
CA ASN A 113 -22.23 0.82 28.05
C ASN A 113 -20.89 0.62 27.34
N THR A 114 -20.07 1.66 27.31
CA THR A 114 -18.72 1.60 26.74
C THR A 114 -17.84 0.60 27.47
N LYS A 115 -17.48 -0.50 26.81
CA LYS A 115 -16.53 -1.48 27.31
C LYS A 115 -15.08 -1.09 26.98
N SER A 116 -14.87 -0.56 25.79
CA SER A 116 -13.55 -0.17 25.30
C SER A 116 -13.68 0.93 24.27
N GLN A 117 -12.80 1.91 24.34
CA GLN A 117 -12.70 2.99 23.35
C GLN A 117 -11.29 3.09 22.80
N GLY A 118 -11.19 3.44 21.52
CA GLY A 118 -9.90 3.69 20.88
C GLY A 118 -10.02 4.59 19.67
N PRO A 119 -8.95 5.30 19.32
CA PRO A 119 -8.92 6.07 18.07
C PRO A 119 -8.97 5.12 16.88
N GLY A 120 -9.76 5.49 15.87
CA GLY A 120 -9.86 4.76 14.62
C GLY A 120 -9.79 5.69 13.42
N ILE A 121 -9.28 5.17 12.31
CA ILE A 121 -9.32 5.84 11.01
C ILE A 121 -10.20 5.00 10.10
N GLY A 122 -11.24 5.63 9.56
CA GLY A 122 -12.13 5.03 8.58
C GLY A 122 -11.80 5.46 7.16
N LEU A 123 -12.08 4.58 6.22
CA LEU A 123 -12.02 4.84 4.79
C LEU A 123 -13.38 4.52 4.18
N ALA A 124 -14.12 5.54 3.75
CA ALA A 124 -15.32 5.35 2.97
C ALA A 124 -14.96 5.20 1.49
N ILE A 125 -15.50 4.16 0.85
CA ILE A 125 -15.31 3.83 -0.55
C ILE A 125 -16.65 3.78 -1.28
N ALA A 126 -16.65 4.13 -2.56
CA ALA A 126 -17.83 3.99 -3.40
C ALA A 126 -17.98 2.55 -3.88
N LEU A 127 -19.08 1.88 -3.50
CA LEU A 127 -19.38 0.51 -3.89
C LEU A 127 -19.91 0.40 -5.33
N GLN A 128 -20.53 1.43 -5.87
CA GLN A 128 -21.26 1.42 -7.15
C GLN A 128 -20.56 2.20 -8.27
N ASN A 129 -19.25 2.18 -8.34
CA ASN A 129 -18.60 2.78 -9.51
C ASN A 129 -18.40 1.69 -10.57
N SER A 130 -19.14 1.77 -11.67
CA SER A 130 -19.16 0.77 -12.76
C SER A 130 -17.80 0.50 -13.42
N LYS A 131 -16.83 1.39 -13.26
CA LYS A 131 -15.47 1.24 -13.80
C LYS A 131 -14.44 0.74 -12.79
N SER A 132 -14.68 0.91 -11.49
CA SER A 132 -13.76 0.46 -10.45
C SER A 132 -14.47 -0.43 -9.45
N ASP A 133 -14.20 -1.73 -9.53
CA ASP A 133 -14.54 -2.65 -8.46
C ASP A 133 -13.51 -2.45 -7.33
N GLU A 134 -13.77 -1.46 -6.49
CA GLU A 134 -12.84 -1.03 -5.43
C GLU A 134 -12.59 -2.15 -4.42
N LEU A 135 -13.60 -2.97 -4.13
CA LEU A 135 -13.46 -4.12 -3.22
C LEU A 135 -12.49 -5.16 -3.78
N LYS A 136 -12.55 -5.44 -5.09
CA LYS A 136 -11.59 -6.34 -5.74
C LYS A 136 -10.20 -5.74 -5.80
N ARG A 137 -10.09 -4.45 -6.09
CA ARG A 137 -8.80 -3.76 -6.17
C ARG A 137 -8.08 -3.74 -4.83
N LEU A 138 -8.81 -3.52 -3.75
CA LEU A 138 -8.30 -3.58 -2.38
C LEU A 138 -8.02 -5.02 -1.92
N GLN A 139 -8.50 -6.02 -2.65
CA GLN A 139 -8.35 -7.45 -2.30
C GLN A 139 -8.92 -7.79 -0.92
N LEU A 140 -9.97 -7.08 -0.48
CA LEU A 140 -10.56 -7.25 0.85
C LEU A 140 -11.09 -8.65 1.09
N SER A 141 -11.58 -9.33 0.05
CA SER A 141 -12.01 -10.72 0.14
C SER A 141 -10.91 -11.68 0.63
N ASN A 142 -9.66 -11.42 0.26
CA ASN A 142 -8.53 -12.25 0.68
C ASN A 142 -8.06 -11.95 2.11
N SER A 143 -8.40 -10.76 2.61
CA SER A 143 -8.01 -10.29 3.94
C SER A 143 -9.10 -10.55 5.00
N LEU A 144 -10.32 -10.84 4.56
CA LEU A 144 -11.45 -11.08 5.43
C LEU A 144 -11.28 -12.40 6.19
N ARG A 145 -11.20 -12.33 7.52
CA ARG A 145 -11.09 -13.52 8.39
C ARG A 145 -12.44 -14.01 8.88
N LYS A 146 -13.39 -13.10 9.10
CA LYS A 146 -14.72 -13.40 9.62
C LYS A 146 -15.70 -12.31 9.19
N GLY A 147 -16.93 -12.68 8.83
CA GLY A 147 -17.96 -11.75 8.37
C GLY A 147 -18.18 -11.80 6.86
N ILE A 148 -18.85 -10.80 6.34
CA ILE A 148 -19.16 -10.62 4.91
C ILE A 148 -18.68 -9.25 4.46
N LEU A 149 -18.35 -9.13 3.18
CA LEU A 149 -17.99 -7.83 2.60
C LEU A 149 -19.23 -6.93 2.50
N PRO A 150 -19.07 -5.61 2.70
CA PRO A 150 -20.15 -4.66 2.53
C PRO A 150 -20.66 -4.69 1.09
N ALA A 151 -21.99 -4.79 0.94
CA ALA A 151 -22.68 -4.82 -0.33
C ALA A 151 -23.60 -3.60 -0.51
N GLN A 152 -23.96 -2.93 0.58
CA GLN A 152 -24.87 -1.79 0.58
C GLN A 152 -24.26 -0.58 1.28
N SER A 153 -24.79 0.59 0.94
CA SER A 153 -24.37 1.84 1.60
C SER A 153 -24.73 1.81 3.08
N GLY A 154 -23.79 2.22 3.93
CA GLY A 154 -23.94 2.21 5.38
C GLY A 154 -23.40 0.98 6.09
N GLU A 155 -23.00 -0.05 5.36
CA GLU A 155 -22.33 -1.22 5.94
C GLU A 155 -20.86 -0.92 6.23
N ILE A 156 -20.34 -1.49 7.32
CA ILE A 156 -18.98 -1.28 7.80
C ILE A 156 -18.26 -2.61 7.87
N LEU A 157 -17.00 -2.61 7.46
CA LEU A 157 -16.04 -3.68 7.68
C LEU A 157 -15.06 -3.23 8.76
N LEU A 158 -14.93 -4.00 9.83
CA LEU A 158 -14.00 -3.78 10.94
C LEU A 158 -12.84 -4.76 10.91
#